data_9397670f93e3b6a0c372c05add2e52f7
#
_entry.id   9397670f93e3b6a0c372c05add2e52f7
#
_cell.length_a   1.000
_cell.length_b   1.000
_cell.length_c   1.000
_cell.angle_alpha   90.00
_cell.angle_beta   90.00
_cell.angle_gamma   90.00
#
_symmetry.space_group_name_H-M   'P 1'
#
loop_
_entity.id
_entity.type
_entity.pdbx_description
1 polymer ?
#
loop_
_entity_poly.entity_id
_entity_poly.type
_entity_poly.pdbx_seq_one_letter_code
_entity_poly.pdbx_strand_id
1 'polypeptide(L)'
;MKIRGCCSMILSVCLLVSVNAAGAQETPQKSPSREYARSEAMVPMRDGVKLHVVILRPVGSESGGEPLPFLMERTPYGTDNYSPKNVAIAKPELTASGYIFVFGDIRGRYQSEGQFVMNRPIVAHTTKNDVDETTDTRDTIDWLLKNVPNNSGKVGVFGVSYPGFLAISAGIDAHPAVKAISPQAPMTNIWLGDDFFHNGAFRETYGFDYVQQLEAQKTDVPVQSKEDMFDFFLRNVNFAGAAQAAKMENLPTAKVFLAQPAYTKFWQDMAMEKHLTKVEVPTLEVGGWWDQEDMWGTQAEYAALEPHDKEHDVFLVLGPWNHGGWNRRTLSLGAVNFGVDAGEQYRKTIEAPFFEKYLKGRSGFELKNTASFRTGVNQWERYDVWPPKAGFHEEKLYLTKGEGLSFAAPKEGGVAGSYVADPANPVAYRNRPIQPTYGDGSKWRTWLVEDQRFVSSRKDLVNFETPVLDKDVTVTGDVMADIFAATTGSDADWVVKLIDVYPDDAPAPMAGYQLMIVDEIFRGRYVKSFEKPEALTPGKVTEFKWSLHGADHTFLKGHKIMVEVQSSWFPLYDRNPQTFVPNIMTAPADAYKTATQTIYGSAKYPSHLEFSVPEGQGAGSRE
;
A
#
# COMPACT_ATOMS: atom_id res chain seq x y z
N MET A 1 -39.24 -45.83 -70.36
CA MET A 1 -39.86 -47.13 -70.14
C MET A 1 -39.94 -47.37 -68.63
N LYS A 2 -41.18 -47.19 -68.13
CA LYS A 2 -41.90 -48.01 -67.15
C LYS A 2 -41.00 -48.70 -66.07
N ILE A 3 -41.31 -48.73 -64.79
CA ILE A 3 -42.55 -48.94 -64.03
C ILE A 3 -42.40 -48.56 -62.58
N ARG A 4 -43.43 -48.15 -61.94
CA ARG A 4 -43.85 -47.87 -60.56
C ARG A 4 -43.45 -48.92 -59.55
N GLY A 5 -43.28 -48.47 -58.32
CA GLY A 5 -43.31 -49.26 -57.09
C GLY A 5 -43.56 -48.34 -55.88
N CYS A 6 -44.77 -48.38 -55.38
CA CYS A 6 -45.30 -47.68 -54.21
C CYS A 6 -44.95 -48.45 -52.96
N CYS A 7 -44.48 -47.81 -51.91
CA CYS A 7 -44.64 -48.33 -50.56
C CYS A 7 -44.69 -47.19 -49.54
N SER A 8 -45.79 -47.10 -48.88
CA SER A 8 -46.11 -46.15 -47.80
C SER A 8 -45.28 -46.41 -46.60
N MET A 9 -44.74 -45.36 -45.98
CA MET A 9 -44.24 -45.44 -44.61
C MET A 9 -44.65 -44.21 -43.82
N ILE A 10 -45.21 -44.48 -42.71
CA ILE A 10 -45.90 -43.67 -41.74
C ILE A 10 -45.01 -42.55 -41.22
N LEU A 11 -45.45 -41.28 -41.31
CA LEU A 11 -44.82 -40.12 -40.72
C LEU A 11 -45.27 -39.98 -39.24
N SER A 12 -44.39 -40.29 -38.30
CA SER A 12 -44.55 -39.87 -36.89
C SER A 12 -44.06 -38.44 -36.75
N VAL A 13 -45.00 -37.53 -36.55
CA VAL A 13 -44.72 -36.13 -36.25
C VAL A 13 -44.35 -36.00 -34.77
N CYS A 14 -43.04 -35.86 -34.46
CA CYS A 14 -42.57 -35.35 -33.16
C CYS A 14 -42.63 -33.83 -33.19
N LEU A 15 -43.59 -33.25 -32.46
CA LEU A 15 -43.61 -31.82 -32.15
C LEU A 15 -42.45 -31.52 -31.16
N LEU A 16 -41.37 -30.94 -31.66
CA LEU A 16 -40.36 -30.27 -30.84
C LEU A 16 -40.89 -28.87 -30.49
N VAL A 17 -41.40 -28.72 -29.29
CA VAL A 17 -41.64 -27.39 -28.68
C VAL A 17 -40.29 -26.78 -28.31
N SER A 18 -39.78 -25.92 -29.19
CA SER A 18 -38.63 -25.05 -28.86
C SER A 18 -39.11 -23.93 -27.94
N VAL A 19 -38.86 -24.07 -26.64
CA VAL A 19 -38.97 -22.98 -25.68
C VAL A 19 -37.79 -22.02 -25.94
N ASN A 20 -38.06 -20.94 -26.68
CA ASN A 20 -37.17 -19.80 -26.75
C ASN A 20 -37.21 -19.07 -25.38
N ALA A 21 -36.30 -19.41 -24.48
CA ALA A 21 -35.96 -18.54 -23.35
C ALA A 21 -35.13 -17.37 -23.91
N ALA A 22 -35.83 -16.33 -24.40
CA ALA A 22 -35.22 -15.03 -24.59
C ALA A 22 -34.87 -14.47 -23.18
N GLY A 23 -33.67 -14.76 -22.71
CA GLY A 23 -33.07 -14.05 -21.58
C GLY A 23 -32.93 -12.58 -22.01
N ALA A 24 -33.84 -11.75 -21.52
CA ALA A 24 -33.63 -10.30 -21.57
C ALA A 24 -32.35 -10.02 -20.80
N GLN A 25 -31.26 -9.71 -21.50
CA GLN A 25 -30.12 -9.01 -20.92
C GLN A 25 -30.67 -7.66 -20.46
N GLU A 26 -30.92 -7.53 -19.15
CA GLU A 26 -31.12 -6.22 -18.55
C GLU A 26 -29.84 -5.41 -18.82
N THR A 27 -29.94 -4.46 -19.71
CA THR A 27 -28.93 -3.39 -19.81
C THR A 27 -28.80 -2.76 -18.44
N PRO A 28 -27.59 -2.61 -17.87
CA PRO A 28 -27.42 -1.98 -16.58
C PRO A 28 -28.07 -0.60 -16.64
N GLN A 29 -29.16 -0.43 -15.91
CA GLN A 29 -29.85 0.84 -15.80
C GLN A 29 -28.86 1.81 -15.12
N LYS A 30 -28.30 2.73 -15.90
CA LYS A 30 -27.41 3.78 -15.41
C LYS A 30 -28.23 4.56 -14.38
N SER A 31 -27.93 4.40 -13.10
CA SER A 31 -28.56 5.20 -12.05
C SER A 31 -28.45 6.67 -12.44
N PRO A 32 -29.54 7.45 -12.40
CA PRO A 32 -29.49 8.85 -12.81
C PRO A 32 -28.44 9.56 -11.95
N SER A 33 -27.45 10.17 -12.61
CA SER A 33 -26.44 10.98 -11.93
C SER A 33 -27.15 12.14 -11.22
N ARG A 34 -27.03 12.21 -9.90
CA ARG A 34 -27.55 13.34 -9.12
C ARG A 34 -26.75 14.59 -9.46
N GLU A 35 -27.44 15.70 -9.65
CA GLU A 35 -26.80 16.99 -9.73
C GLU A 35 -26.41 17.47 -8.33
N TYR A 36 -25.25 18.12 -8.23
CA TYR A 36 -24.71 18.65 -7.00
C TYR A 36 -24.46 20.14 -7.12
N ALA A 37 -24.84 20.89 -6.11
CA ALA A 37 -24.44 22.28 -5.92
C ALA A 37 -23.17 22.35 -5.06
N ARG A 38 -22.29 23.31 -5.36
CA ARG A 38 -21.04 23.57 -4.63
C ARG A 38 -21.16 24.84 -3.82
N SER A 39 -20.75 24.78 -2.56
CA SER A 39 -20.58 25.94 -1.68
C SER A 39 -19.27 25.81 -0.89
N GLU A 40 -18.82 26.89 -0.29
CA GLU A 40 -17.59 26.96 0.49
C GLU A 40 -17.82 27.66 1.82
N ALA A 41 -17.01 27.34 2.83
CA ALA A 41 -17.06 27.99 4.12
C ALA A 41 -15.68 28.01 4.79
N MET A 42 -15.46 29.02 5.64
CA MET A 42 -14.35 29.09 6.58
C MET A 42 -14.87 28.67 7.96
N VAL A 43 -14.53 27.47 8.38
CA VAL A 43 -15.01 26.85 9.63
C VAL A 43 -14.10 27.23 10.79
N PRO A 44 -14.61 27.93 11.83
CA PRO A 44 -13.78 28.30 12.97
C PRO A 44 -13.49 27.08 13.87
N MET A 45 -12.21 26.88 14.18
CA MET A 45 -11.74 25.89 15.14
C MET A 45 -11.72 26.48 16.57
N ARG A 46 -11.60 25.61 17.58
CA ARG A 46 -11.62 25.98 19.02
C ARG A 46 -10.57 27.00 19.43
N ASP A 47 -9.44 27.03 18.73
CA ASP A 47 -8.34 27.98 18.93
C ASP A 47 -8.48 29.29 18.14
N GLY A 48 -9.54 29.42 17.34
CA GLY A 48 -9.85 30.61 16.53
C GLY A 48 -9.29 30.58 15.11
N VAL A 49 -8.45 29.60 14.75
CA VAL A 49 -8.02 29.35 13.37
C VAL A 49 -9.22 28.93 12.53
N LYS A 50 -9.26 29.32 11.25
CA LYS A 50 -10.35 28.93 10.34
C LYS A 50 -9.84 27.99 9.27
N LEU A 51 -10.57 26.88 9.09
CA LEU A 51 -10.28 25.90 8.04
C LEU A 51 -11.28 26.03 6.89
N HIS A 52 -10.76 25.98 5.68
CA HIS A 52 -11.56 26.05 4.46
C HIS A 52 -12.19 24.69 4.16
N VAL A 53 -13.49 24.69 3.82
CA VAL A 53 -14.21 23.50 3.38
C VAL A 53 -15.03 23.77 2.13
N VAL A 54 -15.05 22.78 1.22
CA VAL A 54 -15.94 22.71 0.06
C VAL A 54 -17.05 21.72 0.38
N ILE A 55 -18.30 22.12 0.18
CA ILE A 55 -19.48 21.32 0.43
C ILE A 55 -20.20 21.07 -0.90
N LEU A 56 -20.34 19.81 -1.28
CA LEU A 56 -21.12 19.39 -2.45
C LEU A 56 -22.41 18.72 -1.97
N ARG A 57 -23.52 19.29 -2.35
CA ARG A 57 -24.85 18.87 -1.91
C ARG A 57 -25.75 18.53 -3.09
N PRO A 58 -26.55 17.41 -3.05
CA PRO A 58 -27.55 17.14 -4.08
C PRO A 58 -28.53 18.32 -4.24
N VAL A 59 -28.70 18.78 -5.46
CA VAL A 59 -29.61 19.90 -5.78
C VAL A 59 -31.04 19.60 -5.30
N GLY A 60 -31.66 20.57 -4.65
CA GLY A 60 -33.04 20.46 -4.12
C GLY A 60 -33.15 19.72 -2.80
N SER A 61 -32.04 19.35 -2.14
CA SER A 61 -32.06 18.65 -0.85
C SER A 61 -31.98 19.58 0.37
N GLU A 62 -31.96 20.92 0.15
CA GLU A 62 -31.88 21.92 1.24
C GLU A 62 -33.14 21.99 2.09
N SER A 63 -34.29 21.83 1.47
CA SER A 63 -35.60 21.89 2.11
C SER A 63 -36.49 20.78 1.61
N GLY A 64 -36.87 19.90 2.53
CA GLY A 64 -37.74 18.75 2.23
C GLY A 64 -36.95 17.51 1.78
N GLY A 65 -37.63 16.36 1.78
CA GLY A 65 -37.02 15.05 1.52
C GLY A 65 -36.33 14.45 2.76
N GLU A 66 -35.72 13.29 2.56
CA GLU A 66 -34.98 12.59 3.60
C GLU A 66 -33.70 13.35 3.96
N PRO A 67 -33.40 13.58 5.24
CA PRO A 67 -32.14 14.18 5.65
C PRO A 67 -30.94 13.34 5.21
N LEU A 68 -29.89 13.99 4.68
CA LEU A 68 -28.73 13.32 4.10
C LEU A 68 -27.55 13.25 5.06
N PRO A 69 -26.83 12.12 5.13
CA PRO A 69 -25.59 12.03 5.87
C PRO A 69 -24.44 12.71 5.14
N PHE A 70 -23.44 13.11 5.90
CA PHE A 70 -22.18 13.62 5.36
C PHE A 70 -21.24 12.48 5.00
N LEU A 71 -20.46 12.67 3.91
CA LEU A 71 -19.21 11.98 3.63
C LEU A 71 -18.08 13.00 3.56
N MET A 72 -17.14 12.91 4.50
CA MET A 72 -16.09 13.90 4.70
C MET A 72 -14.71 13.33 4.38
N GLU A 73 -13.92 14.11 3.66
CA GLU A 73 -12.50 13.89 3.41
C GLU A 73 -11.75 15.19 3.77
N ARG A 74 -10.67 15.08 4.55
CA ARG A 74 -9.75 16.18 4.83
C ARG A 74 -8.45 15.92 4.07
N THR A 75 -7.77 16.96 3.58
CA THR A 75 -6.65 16.79 2.65
C THR A 75 -5.60 17.90 2.78
N PRO A 76 -4.29 17.59 2.64
CA PRO A 76 -3.24 18.58 2.46
C PRO A 76 -3.10 19.06 1.01
N TYR A 77 -3.79 18.43 0.04
CA TYR A 77 -3.56 18.57 -1.40
C TYR A 77 -4.45 19.61 -2.08
N GLY A 78 -5.30 20.32 -1.31
CA GLY A 78 -6.19 21.35 -1.80
C GLY A 78 -7.55 20.86 -2.26
N THR A 79 -8.55 21.73 -2.05
CA THR A 79 -9.95 21.42 -2.33
C THR A 79 -10.49 22.03 -3.62
N ASP A 80 -9.69 22.80 -4.37
CA ASP A 80 -10.12 23.51 -5.58
C ASP A 80 -10.63 22.56 -6.69
N ASN A 81 -10.07 21.35 -6.78
CA ASN A 81 -10.43 20.35 -7.77
C ASN A 81 -11.70 19.54 -7.43
N TYR A 82 -12.26 19.68 -6.22
CA TYR A 82 -13.50 19.00 -5.84
C TYR A 82 -14.71 19.77 -6.40
N SER A 83 -15.04 19.47 -7.64
CA SER A 83 -16.24 19.94 -8.32
C SER A 83 -17.29 18.80 -8.40
N PRO A 84 -18.58 19.12 -8.58
CA PRO A 84 -19.62 18.11 -8.80
C PRO A 84 -19.27 17.11 -9.89
N LYS A 85 -18.68 17.57 -10.99
CA LYS A 85 -18.25 16.73 -12.11
C LYS A 85 -17.12 15.79 -11.72
N ASN A 86 -16.08 16.31 -11.06
CA ASN A 86 -14.90 15.51 -10.73
C ASN A 86 -15.22 14.45 -9.66
N VAL A 87 -16.04 14.80 -8.67
CA VAL A 87 -16.47 13.84 -7.64
C VAL A 87 -17.38 12.76 -8.22
N ALA A 88 -18.28 13.11 -9.15
CA ALA A 88 -19.11 12.13 -9.83
C ALA A 88 -18.31 11.15 -10.72
N ILE A 89 -17.17 11.58 -11.24
CA ILE A 89 -16.24 10.70 -11.98
C ILE A 89 -15.43 9.82 -11.03
N ALA A 90 -14.91 10.39 -9.93
CA ALA A 90 -14.04 9.69 -9.00
C ALA A 90 -14.80 8.74 -8.05
N LYS A 91 -16.05 9.07 -7.69
CA LYS A 91 -16.89 8.35 -6.73
C LYS A 91 -18.31 8.14 -7.26
N PRO A 92 -18.48 7.46 -8.43
CA PRO A 92 -19.78 7.35 -9.10
C PRO A 92 -20.83 6.64 -8.25
N GLU A 93 -20.45 5.58 -7.52
CA GLU A 93 -21.35 4.79 -6.68
C GLU A 93 -21.85 5.63 -5.48
N LEU A 94 -20.94 6.36 -4.81
CA LEU A 94 -21.27 7.19 -3.66
C LEU A 94 -22.12 8.42 -4.08
N THR A 95 -21.84 9.04 -5.24
CA THR A 95 -22.66 10.15 -5.75
C THR A 95 -24.06 9.69 -6.15
N ALA A 96 -24.19 8.50 -6.73
CA ALA A 96 -25.49 7.90 -7.02
C ALA A 96 -26.31 7.65 -5.76
N SER A 97 -25.68 7.20 -4.68
CA SER A 97 -26.31 6.99 -3.39
C SER A 97 -26.83 8.28 -2.75
N GLY A 98 -26.19 9.42 -2.99
CA GLY A 98 -26.59 10.75 -2.51
C GLY A 98 -26.18 11.00 -1.06
N TYR A 99 -25.05 11.69 -0.88
CA TYR A 99 -24.49 12.18 0.37
C TYR A 99 -24.27 13.69 0.25
N ILE A 100 -24.07 14.36 1.38
CA ILE A 100 -23.47 15.70 1.41
C ILE A 100 -21.96 15.47 1.52
N PHE A 101 -21.22 15.68 0.42
CA PHE A 101 -19.77 15.56 0.46
C PHE A 101 -19.14 16.81 1.07
N VAL A 102 -18.13 16.63 1.90
CA VAL A 102 -17.37 17.70 2.53
C VAL A 102 -15.88 17.43 2.30
N PHE A 103 -15.20 18.38 1.67
CA PHE A 103 -13.75 18.32 1.44
C PHE A 103 -13.09 19.49 2.15
N GLY A 104 -12.17 19.20 3.06
CA GLY A 104 -11.53 20.23 3.90
C GLY A 104 -10.03 20.34 3.66
N ASP A 105 -9.54 21.55 3.40
CA ASP A 105 -8.10 21.84 3.47
C ASP A 105 -7.65 21.74 4.92
N ILE A 106 -6.61 20.95 5.22
CA ILE A 106 -6.09 20.88 6.58
C ILE A 106 -5.37 22.16 6.99
N ARG A 107 -5.14 22.31 8.27
CA ARG A 107 -4.48 23.44 8.90
C ARG A 107 -3.16 23.82 8.21
N GLY A 108 -3.04 25.09 7.80
CA GLY A 108 -1.84 25.63 7.17
C GLY A 108 -1.65 25.28 5.68
N ARG A 109 -2.61 24.58 5.08
CA ARG A 109 -2.57 24.26 3.64
C ARG A 109 -3.63 25.03 2.87
N TYR A 110 -3.33 25.34 1.61
CA TYR A 110 -4.18 26.06 0.65
C TYR A 110 -4.93 27.25 1.26
N GLN A 111 -6.26 27.20 1.37
CA GLN A 111 -7.06 28.32 1.87
C GLN A 111 -7.25 28.28 3.40
N SER A 112 -6.88 27.18 4.08
CA SER A 112 -6.95 27.08 5.54
C SER A 112 -5.89 27.92 6.24
N GLU A 113 -6.27 28.53 7.36
CA GLU A 113 -5.35 29.28 8.24
C GLU A 113 -4.50 28.32 9.10
N GLY A 114 -3.61 28.90 9.91
CA GLY A 114 -2.74 28.18 10.85
C GLY A 114 -1.44 27.72 10.22
N GLN A 115 -0.77 26.77 10.88
CA GLN A 115 0.53 26.24 10.48
C GLN A 115 0.42 24.76 10.13
N PHE A 116 0.94 24.39 8.96
CA PHE A 116 1.09 22.99 8.57
C PHE A 116 2.16 22.30 9.41
N VAL A 117 1.87 21.07 9.84
CA VAL A 117 2.82 20.15 10.47
C VAL A 117 2.60 18.79 9.81
N MET A 118 3.64 18.25 9.20
CA MET A 118 3.62 16.94 8.56
C MET A 118 3.20 15.87 9.56
N ASN A 119 2.17 15.06 9.25
CA ASN A 119 1.64 14.00 10.12
C ASN A 119 1.55 14.43 11.58
N ARG A 120 0.85 15.52 11.82
CA ARG A 120 0.72 16.11 13.17
C ARG A 120 0.36 15.02 14.19
N PRO A 121 1.18 14.82 15.24
CA PRO A 121 0.93 13.78 16.23
C PRO A 121 -0.35 14.05 17.02
N ILE A 122 -1.01 12.98 17.44
CA ILE A 122 -2.14 13.05 18.38
C ILE A 122 -1.61 13.47 19.75
N VAL A 123 -2.27 14.46 20.38
CA VAL A 123 -1.86 15.00 21.67
C VAL A 123 -2.93 14.80 22.75
N ALA A 124 -2.57 14.92 24.02
CA ALA A 124 -3.53 14.93 25.11
C ALA A 124 -4.31 16.27 25.10
N HIS A 125 -5.63 16.21 25.01
CA HIS A 125 -6.52 17.38 24.94
C HIS A 125 -6.83 17.94 26.33
N THR A 126 -5.87 18.61 26.96
CA THR A 126 -5.99 19.15 28.31
C THR A 126 -6.47 20.60 28.31
N THR A 127 -6.23 21.33 27.22
CA THR A 127 -6.65 22.72 27.03
C THR A 127 -7.27 22.92 25.64
N LYS A 128 -7.95 24.04 25.43
CA LYS A 128 -8.50 24.41 24.12
C LYS A 128 -7.43 24.68 23.05
N ASN A 129 -6.17 24.86 23.47
CA ASN A 129 -5.05 25.11 22.55
C ASN A 129 -4.33 23.82 22.15
N ASP A 130 -4.70 22.68 22.73
CA ASP A 130 -4.19 21.38 22.35
C ASP A 130 -4.95 20.93 21.09
N VAL A 131 -4.38 21.22 19.94
CA VAL A 131 -5.00 20.99 18.63
C VAL A 131 -4.22 19.95 17.84
N ASP A 132 -4.94 19.05 17.23
CA ASP A 132 -4.46 18.03 16.30
C ASP A 132 -5.53 17.71 15.26
N GLU A 133 -5.33 16.65 14.48
CA GLU A 133 -6.26 16.29 13.41
C GLU A 133 -7.59 15.77 13.93
N THR A 134 -7.62 15.18 15.16
CA THR A 134 -8.88 14.72 15.79
C THR A 134 -9.74 15.91 16.22
N THR A 135 -9.13 16.91 16.83
CA THR A 135 -9.83 18.11 17.28
C THR A 135 -10.35 18.97 16.13
N ASP A 136 -9.56 19.14 15.06
CA ASP A 136 -9.98 19.86 13.86
C ASP A 136 -11.14 19.13 13.15
N THR A 137 -11.13 17.79 13.15
CA THR A 137 -12.25 16.98 12.64
C THR A 137 -13.52 17.20 13.45
N ARG A 138 -13.43 17.17 14.79
CA ARG A 138 -14.57 17.36 15.70
C ARG A 138 -15.19 18.74 15.53
N ASP A 139 -14.38 19.80 15.54
CA ASP A 139 -14.84 21.18 15.38
C ASP A 139 -15.49 21.42 14.00
N THR A 140 -14.96 20.79 12.96
CA THR A 140 -15.55 20.80 11.61
C THR A 140 -16.93 20.14 11.61
N ILE A 141 -17.08 18.97 12.25
CA ILE A 141 -18.35 18.25 12.34
C ILE A 141 -19.38 19.04 13.13
N ASP A 142 -19.02 19.62 14.28
CA ASP A 142 -19.92 20.47 15.07
C ASP A 142 -20.48 21.64 14.25
N TRP A 143 -19.60 22.27 13.45
CA TRP A 143 -20.02 23.36 12.59
C TRP A 143 -20.96 22.89 11.46
N LEU A 144 -20.64 21.76 10.81
CA LEU A 144 -21.46 21.19 9.73
C LEU A 144 -22.85 20.84 10.20
N LEU A 145 -22.99 20.16 11.34
CA LEU A 145 -24.26 19.78 11.93
C LEU A 145 -25.16 20.99 12.21
N LYS A 146 -24.56 22.09 12.62
CA LYS A 146 -25.29 23.33 12.94
C LYS A 146 -25.65 24.17 11.72
N ASN A 147 -24.78 24.22 10.71
CA ASN A 147 -24.85 25.23 9.65
C ASN A 147 -25.33 24.68 8.30
N VAL A 148 -25.28 23.37 8.10
CA VAL A 148 -25.75 22.74 6.85
C VAL A 148 -27.16 22.19 7.07
N PRO A 149 -28.22 22.77 6.50
CA PRO A 149 -29.60 22.38 6.79
C PRO A 149 -29.93 20.99 6.24
N ASN A 150 -30.97 20.32 6.76
CA ASN A 150 -31.47 19.01 6.35
C ASN A 150 -30.39 17.92 6.28
N ASN A 151 -29.41 17.93 7.20
CA ASN A 151 -28.49 16.84 7.41
C ASN A 151 -29.09 15.81 8.37
N SER A 152 -28.66 14.55 8.27
CA SER A 152 -29.18 13.46 9.09
C SER A 152 -28.51 13.33 10.47
N GLY A 153 -27.55 14.19 10.80
CA GLY A 153 -26.73 14.08 12.00
C GLY A 153 -25.69 12.96 11.98
N LYS A 154 -25.47 12.31 10.83
CA LYS A 154 -24.50 11.22 10.67
C LYS A 154 -23.39 11.62 9.72
N VAL A 155 -22.16 11.21 10.03
CA VAL A 155 -20.94 11.49 9.28
C VAL A 155 -20.19 10.19 9.00
N GLY A 156 -19.81 9.98 7.74
CA GLY A 156 -18.76 9.05 7.37
C GLY A 156 -17.49 9.82 7.05
N VAL A 157 -16.33 9.28 7.40
CA VAL A 157 -15.03 9.88 7.04
C VAL A 157 -14.24 8.88 6.22
N PHE A 158 -13.63 9.33 5.14
CA PHE A 158 -12.83 8.48 4.26
C PHE A 158 -11.66 9.27 3.67
N GLY A 159 -10.69 8.58 3.11
CA GLY A 159 -9.58 9.21 2.41
C GLY A 159 -8.49 8.23 2.06
N VAL A 160 -7.65 8.59 1.08
CA VAL A 160 -6.52 7.79 0.60
C VAL A 160 -5.22 8.48 0.97
N SER A 161 -4.20 7.73 1.46
CA SER A 161 -2.90 8.31 1.77
C SER A 161 -2.94 9.23 3.00
N TYR A 162 -2.42 10.43 2.93
CA TYR A 162 -2.58 11.43 3.99
C TYR A 162 -4.07 11.63 4.41
N PRO A 163 -5.04 11.77 3.49
CA PRO A 163 -6.46 11.68 3.85
C PRO A 163 -6.89 10.38 4.54
N GLY A 164 -6.19 9.25 4.30
CA GLY A 164 -6.37 7.99 5.03
C GLY A 164 -5.93 8.11 6.49
N PHE A 165 -4.75 8.67 6.74
CA PHE A 165 -4.28 9.05 8.08
C PHE A 165 -5.27 10.00 8.79
N LEU A 166 -5.89 10.95 8.07
CA LEU A 166 -6.91 11.83 8.62
C LEU A 166 -8.23 11.10 8.88
N ALA A 167 -8.54 10.06 8.11
CA ALA A 167 -9.73 9.25 8.32
C ALA A 167 -9.60 8.36 9.56
N ILE A 168 -8.47 7.69 9.79
CA ILE A 168 -8.26 6.91 11.03
C ILE A 168 -8.21 7.84 12.24
N SER A 169 -7.59 9.02 12.14
CA SER A 169 -7.60 10.03 13.22
C SER A 169 -9.01 10.41 13.65
N ALA A 170 -9.99 10.44 12.71
CA ALA A 170 -11.39 10.72 13.02
C ALA A 170 -12.07 9.61 13.85
N GLY A 171 -11.50 8.40 13.87
CA GLY A 171 -11.93 7.27 14.69
C GLY A 171 -11.38 7.28 16.11
N ILE A 172 -10.43 8.15 16.43
CA ILE A 172 -9.85 8.28 17.77
C ILE A 172 -10.63 9.34 18.55
N ASP A 173 -11.16 8.98 19.72
CA ASP A 173 -12.10 9.81 20.49
C ASP A 173 -13.20 10.37 19.57
N ALA A 174 -13.81 9.49 18.80
CA ALA A 174 -14.67 9.83 17.68
C ALA A 174 -15.82 10.76 18.09
N HIS A 175 -16.12 11.76 17.23
CA HIS A 175 -17.31 12.58 17.44
C HIS A 175 -18.56 11.71 17.38
N PRO A 176 -19.58 11.89 18.27
CA PRO A 176 -20.77 11.04 18.30
C PRO A 176 -21.55 10.92 16.98
N ALA A 177 -21.40 11.88 16.09
CA ALA A 177 -22.00 11.85 14.75
C ALA A 177 -21.23 10.95 13.76
N VAL A 178 -19.96 10.62 14.00
CA VAL A 178 -19.18 9.70 13.15
C VAL A 178 -19.75 8.29 13.32
N LYS A 179 -20.15 7.67 12.22
CA LYS A 179 -20.81 6.36 12.19
C LYS A 179 -20.08 5.33 11.34
N ALA A 180 -19.11 5.76 10.56
CA ALA A 180 -18.25 4.88 9.78
C ALA A 180 -17.00 5.65 9.34
N ILE A 181 -15.86 4.97 9.29
CA ILE A 181 -14.64 5.50 8.69
C ILE A 181 -14.07 4.51 7.68
N SER A 182 -13.36 5.03 6.67
CA SER A 182 -12.61 4.21 5.73
C SER A 182 -11.24 4.81 5.48
N PRO A 183 -10.25 4.47 6.32
CA PRO A 183 -8.85 4.74 6.05
C PRO A 183 -8.41 3.88 4.85
N GLN A 184 -7.81 4.51 3.85
CA GLN A 184 -7.41 3.83 2.62
C GLN A 184 -5.94 4.15 2.36
N ALA A 185 -5.08 3.14 2.41
CA ALA A 185 -3.62 3.29 2.38
C ALA A 185 -3.16 4.43 3.30
N PRO A 186 -3.41 4.35 4.61
CA PRO A 186 -3.04 5.39 5.56
C PRO A 186 -1.54 5.37 5.85
N MET A 187 -0.95 6.56 6.09
CA MET A 187 0.40 6.74 6.60
C MET A 187 0.41 6.50 8.11
N THR A 188 0.64 5.30 8.56
CA THR A 188 0.45 4.87 9.96
C THR A 188 1.72 5.01 10.79
N ASN A 189 2.84 4.47 10.30
CA ASN A 189 4.15 4.62 10.92
C ASN A 189 5.20 4.97 9.87
N ILE A 190 5.40 6.25 9.69
CA ILE A 190 6.24 6.83 8.64
C ILE A 190 7.75 6.54 8.80
N TRP A 191 8.15 5.82 9.86
CA TRP A 191 9.53 5.38 10.07
C TRP A 191 9.70 3.85 9.93
N LEU A 192 8.70 3.03 10.26
CA LEU A 192 8.84 1.57 10.21
C LEU A 192 8.57 0.97 8.83
N GLY A 193 7.57 1.48 8.09
CA GLY A 193 7.18 0.80 6.87
C GLY A 193 6.27 1.60 5.93
N ASP A 194 6.05 2.90 6.22
CA ASP A 194 5.32 3.80 5.34
C ASP A 194 6.24 4.87 4.74
N ASP A 195 5.78 6.05 4.51
CA ASP A 195 6.33 7.10 3.66
C ASP A 195 7.85 7.32 3.69
N PHE A 196 8.49 7.43 4.86
CA PHE A 196 9.83 8.02 4.91
C PHE A 196 10.95 7.03 5.22
N PHE A 197 10.67 6.00 5.97
CA PHE A 197 11.66 4.97 6.28
C PHE A 197 11.02 3.60 6.30
N HIS A 198 11.77 2.60 5.84
CA HIS A 198 11.43 1.19 5.99
C HIS A 198 12.56 0.49 6.74
N ASN A 199 12.26 -0.05 7.92
CA ASN A 199 13.23 -0.76 8.77
C ASN A 199 14.57 -0.01 8.90
N GLY A 200 14.51 1.33 9.00
CA GLY A 200 15.67 2.20 9.14
C GLY A 200 16.35 2.66 7.85
N ALA A 201 15.95 2.18 6.69
CA ALA A 201 16.40 2.69 5.41
C ALA A 201 15.51 3.87 4.97
N PHE A 202 16.13 4.99 4.62
CA PHE A 202 15.41 6.20 4.22
C PHE A 202 14.93 6.11 2.77
N ARG A 203 13.65 6.36 2.53
CA ARG A 203 13.05 6.43 1.17
C ARG A 203 13.43 7.74 0.50
N GLU A 204 14.62 7.75 -0.13
CA GLU A 204 15.28 8.98 -0.55
C GLU A 204 14.49 9.74 -1.61
N THR A 205 14.10 9.10 -2.70
CA THR A 205 13.37 9.81 -3.77
C THR A 205 11.98 10.27 -3.31
N TYR A 206 11.27 9.42 -2.55
CA TYR A 206 9.92 9.75 -2.07
C TYR A 206 9.96 10.84 -1.00
N GLY A 207 10.73 10.66 0.05
CA GLY A 207 10.84 11.65 1.13
C GLY A 207 11.34 13.01 0.64
N PHE A 208 12.27 13.02 -0.33
CA PHE A 208 12.73 14.24 -0.97
C PHE A 208 11.61 14.95 -1.72
N ASP A 209 10.93 14.25 -2.64
CA ASP A 209 9.89 14.84 -3.49
C ASP A 209 8.66 15.29 -2.67
N TYR A 210 8.26 14.48 -1.70
CA TYR A 210 7.06 14.72 -0.89
C TYR A 210 7.21 15.90 0.06
N VAL A 211 8.36 16.02 0.71
CA VAL A 211 8.67 17.18 1.57
C VAL A 211 8.72 18.46 0.76
N GLN A 212 9.34 18.44 -0.42
CA GLN A 212 9.33 19.58 -1.33
C GLN A 212 7.89 19.96 -1.73
N GLN A 213 7.10 18.97 -2.10
CA GLN A 213 5.72 19.20 -2.54
C GLN A 213 4.88 19.87 -1.46
N LEU A 214 4.96 19.40 -0.22
CA LEU A 214 4.06 19.87 0.85
C LEU A 214 4.59 21.05 1.66
N GLU A 215 5.90 21.23 1.79
CA GLU A 215 6.47 22.22 2.71
C GLU A 215 7.12 23.42 2.02
N ALA A 216 7.44 23.35 0.73
CA ALA A 216 8.07 24.48 0.04
C ALA A 216 7.18 25.71 -0.02
N GLN A 217 5.86 25.50 -0.13
CA GLN A 217 4.85 26.56 -0.12
C GLN A 217 3.55 26.05 0.54
N LYS A 218 2.59 26.97 0.73
CA LYS A 218 1.26 26.62 1.26
C LYS A 218 0.42 25.74 0.31
N THR A 219 0.77 25.74 -0.98
CA THR A 219 0.18 24.88 -2.03
C THR A 219 1.23 23.88 -2.53
N ASP A 220 0.80 22.85 -3.21
CA ASP A 220 1.69 21.82 -3.76
C ASP A 220 2.72 22.39 -4.74
N VAL A 221 3.99 22.02 -4.52
CA VAL A 221 5.11 22.36 -5.43
C VAL A 221 5.90 21.08 -5.74
N PRO A 222 5.42 20.27 -6.69
CA PRO A 222 6.12 19.04 -7.05
C PRO A 222 7.52 19.32 -7.61
N VAL A 223 8.46 18.43 -7.34
CA VAL A 223 9.80 18.50 -7.91
C VAL A 223 9.72 18.38 -9.43
N GLN A 224 10.37 19.29 -10.13
CA GLN A 224 10.48 19.29 -11.58
C GLN A 224 11.94 19.14 -11.97
N SER A 225 12.28 18.06 -12.66
CA SER A 225 13.63 17.84 -13.20
C SER A 225 13.54 17.04 -14.51
N LYS A 226 14.44 17.36 -15.45
CA LYS A 226 14.67 16.58 -16.66
C LYS A 226 15.87 15.64 -16.51
N GLU A 227 16.58 15.77 -15.40
CA GLU A 227 17.71 14.93 -15.06
C GLU A 227 17.24 13.56 -14.57
N ASP A 228 18.06 12.53 -14.81
CA ASP A 228 17.87 11.24 -14.15
C ASP A 228 18.15 11.40 -12.65
N MET A 229 17.12 11.17 -11.83
CA MET A 229 17.22 11.30 -10.37
C MET A 229 18.24 10.32 -9.77
N PHE A 230 18.52 9.19 -10.44
CA PHE A 230 19.63 8.32 -10.06
C PHE A 230 20.96 9.06 -10.05
N ASP A 231 21.28 9.79 -11.12
CA ASP A 231 22.53 10.56 -11.23
C ASP A 231 22.50 11.77 -10.29
N PHE A 232 21.35 12.39 -10.09
CA PHE A 232 21.19 13.49 -9.13
C PHE A 232 21.58 13.06 -7.72
N PHE A 233 20.97 12.00 -7.18
CA PHE A 233 21.25 11.54 -5.81
C PHE A 233 22.66 10.95 -5.70
N LEU A 234 23.13 10.23 -6.72
CA LEU A 234 24.47 9.62 -6.71
C LEU A 234 25.57 10.67 -6.55
N ARG A 235 25.53 11.77 -7.31
CA ARG A 235 26.58 12.83 -7.25
C ARG A 235 26.48 13.69 -6.00
N ASN A 236 25.30 13.80 -5.37
CA ASN A 236 25.10 14.56 -4.14
C ASN A 236 25.45 13.76 -2.89
N VAL A 237 25.87 12.53 -3.06
CA VAL A 237 26.47 11.63 -2.06
C VAL A 237 25.45 11.10 -1.04
N ASN A 238 24.71 11.97 -0.35
CA ASN A 238 23.78 11.66 0.73
C ASN A 238 22.60 12.64 0.75
N PHE A 239 21.61 12.40 1.60
CA PHE A 239 20.43 13.27 1.69
C PHE A 239 20.79 14.74 1.99
N ALA A 240 21.77 15.00 2.87
CA ALA A 240 22.16 16.40 3.19
C ALA A 240 22.66 17.13 1.93
N GLY A 241 23.49 16.48 1.11
CA GLY A 241 23.96 17.04 -0.16
C GLY A 241 22.83 17.26 -1.16
N ALA A 242 21.92 16.30 -1.29
CA ALA A 242 20.75 16.41 -2.18
C ALA A 242 19.82 17.56 -1.73
N ALA A 243 19.51 17.64 -0.44
CA ALA A 243 18.69 18.70 0.13
C ALA A 243 19.32 20.10 -0.07
N GLN A 244 20.63 20.23 0.13
CA GLN A 244 21.35 21.47 -0.12
C GLN A 244 21.32 21.86 -1.60
N ALA A 245 21.58 20.91 -2.51
CA ALA A 245 21.54 21.15 -3.96
C ALA A 245 20.17 21.64 -4.42
N ALA A 246 19.10 21.17 -3.80
CA ALA A 246 17.72 21.56 -4.10
C ALA A 246 17.21 22.72 -3.24
N LYS A 247 18.00 23.26 -2.32
CA LYS A 247 17.62 24.33 -1.37
C LYS A 247 16.47 23.94 -0.42
N MET A 248 16.42 22.66 -0.05
CA MET A 248 15.41 22.07 0.84
C MET A 248 15.88 21.91 2.28
N GLU A 249 17.16 22.14 2.58
CA GLU A 249 17.79 21.91 3.89
C GLU A 249 17.13 22.68 5.04
N ASN A 250 16.33 23.69 4.71
CA ASN A 250 15.60 24.49 5.67
C ASN A 250 14.12 24.11 5.86
N LEU A 251 13.60 23.20 5.06
CA LEU A 251 12.23 22.69 5.24
C LEU A 251 12.11 21.92 6.56
N PRO A 252 10.97 22.05 7.27
CA PRO A 252 10.80 21.47 8.60
C PRO A 252 11.12 19.96 8.65
N THR A 253 10.49 19.16 7.77
CA THR A 253 10.68 17.71 7.76
C THR A 253 12.07 17.29 7.25
N ALA A 254 12.67 18.04 6.31
CA ALA A 254 14.06 17.79 5.90
C ALA A 254 15.03 17.94 7.07
N LYS A 255 14.84 18.96 7.95
CA LYS A 255 15.62 19.09 9.19
C LYS A 255 15.42 17.91 10.13
N VAL A 256 14.21 17.38 10.22
CA VAL A 256 13.92 16.19 11.02
C VAL A 256 14.67 14.98 10.48
N PHE A 257 14.65 14.71 9.17
CA PHE A 257 15.42 13.62 8.57
C PHE A 257 16.90 13.70 8.92
N LEU A 258 17.49 14.90 8.82
CA LEU A 258 18.91 15.12 9.16
C LEU A 258 19.20 14.93 10.65
N ALA A 259 18.27 15.27 11.53
CA ALA A 259 18.48 15.24 12.98
C ALA A 259 18.06 13.90 13.62
N GLN A 260 17.11 13.17 13.03
CA GLN A 260 16.43 12.03 13.63
C GLN A 260 16.44 10.80 12.69
N PRO A 261 17.61 10.28 12.27
CA PRO A 261 17.66 9.13 11.36
C PRO A 261 17.29 7.78 12.02
N ALA A 262 17.26 7.71 13.36
CA ALA A 262 16.83 6.54 14.13
C ALA A 262 15.38 6.67 14.62
N TYR A 263 14.75 5.56 15.02
CA TYR A 263 13.37 5.52 15.55
C TYR A 263 13.29 6.14 16.96
N THR A 264 13.53 7.44 17.03
CA THR A 264 13.49 8.20 18.28
C THR A 264 12.07 8.43 18.78
N LYS A 265 11.93 8.96 19.99
CA LYS A 265 10.62 9.34 20.52
C LYS A 265 9.83 10.25 19.58
N PHE A 266 10.50 11.09 18.80
CA PHE A 266 9.85 11.93 17.79
C PHE A 266 8.96 11.09 16.82
N TRP A 267 9.52 10.05 16.19
CA TRP A 267 8.80 9.17 15.29
C TRP A 267 7.78 8.30 16.01
N GLN A 268 8.13 7.85 17.22
CA GLN A 268 7.23 7.06 18.05
C GLN A 268 5.97 7.82 18.46
N ASP A 269 6.07 9.12 18.68
CA ASP A 269 4.91 9.97 19.00
C ASP A 269 3.99 10.20 17.79
N MET A 270 4.49 10.00 16.56
CA MET A 270 3.73 10.10 15.32
C MET A 270 3.09 8.77 14.89
N ALA A 271 3.47 7.67 15.53
CA ALA A 271 3.01 6.32 15.18
C ALA A 271 1.52 6.14 15.54
N MET A 272 0.66 6.04 14.53
CA MET A 272 -0.80 6.04 14.67
C MET A 272 -1.30 4.77 15.36
N GLU A 273 -0.69 3.61 15.09
CA GLU A 273 -1.11 2.32 15.64
C GLU A 273 -1.11 2.27 17.18
N LYS A 274 -0.33 3.14 17.83
CA LYS A 274 -0.31 3.25 19.30
C LYS A 274 -1.57 3.85 19.90
N HIS A 275 -2.34 4.56 19.11
CA HIS A 275 -3.59 5.18 19.53
C HIS A 275 -4.80 4.30 19.24
N LEU A 276 -4.63 3.21 18.49
CA LEU A 276 -5.70 2.29 18.07
C LEU A 276 -5.93 1.19 19.11
N THR A 277 -6.36 1.57 20.32
CA THR A 277 -6.55 0.67 21.47
C THR A 277 -7.99 0.23 21.70
N LYS A 278 -8.91 0.71 20.87
CA LYS A 278 -10.36 0.39 20.90
C LYS A 278 -10.98 0.64 19.53
N VAL A 279 -12.03 -0.09 19.22
CA VAL A 279 -12.88 0.18 18.04
C VAL A 279 -14.03 1.08 18.50
N GLU A 280 -14.06 2.32 18.04
CA GLU A 280 -15.09 3.30 18.40
C GLU A 280 -16.19 3.39 17.35
N VAL A 281 -15.85 3.12 16.11
CA VAL A 281 -16.75 3.20 14.94
C VAL A 281 -16.41 2.09 13.95
N PRO A 282 -17.38 1.62 13.16
CA PRO A 282 -17.14 0.72 12.05
C PRO A 282 -16.05 1.25 11.11
N THR A 283 -15.03 0.43 10.84
CA THR A 283 -13.82 0.80 10.13
C THR A 283 -13.59 -0.11 8.93
N LEU A 284 -13.40 0.48 7.74
CA LEU A 284 -13.09 -0.23 6.50
C LEU A 284 -11.68 0.17 6.03
N GLU A 285 -10.71 -0.67 6.36
CA GLU A 285 -9.33 -0.54 5.90
C GLU A 285 -9.20 -1.01 4.45
N VAL A 286 -8.49 -0.24 3.61
CA VAL A 286 -8.31 -0.57 2.18
C VAL A 286 -6.88 -0.33 1.74
N GLY A 287 -6.28 -1.33 1.09
CA GLY A 287 -4.92 -1.22 0.56
C GLY A 287 -4.71 -2.00 -0.73
N GLY A 288 -3.57 -1.76 -1.35
CA GLY A 288 -3.16 -2.41 -2.59
C GLY A 288 -1.96 -3.34 -2.38
N TRP A 289 -1.94 -4.50 -3.03
CA TRP A 289 -0.79 -5.42 -3.01
C TRP A 289 0.48 -4.82 -3.61
N TRP A 290 0.34 -3.87 -4.51
CA TRP A 290 1.43 -3.12 -5.13
C TRP A 290 1.29 -1.62 -4.86
N ASP A 291 0.90 -1.28 -3.62
CA ASP A 291 0.92 0.11 -3.16
C ASP A 291 2.36 0.55 -2.96
N GLN A 292 2.80 1.47 -3.78
CA GLN A 292 4.18 1.94 -3.78
C GLN A 292 4.43 3.04 -2.74
N GLU A 293 3.41 3.42 -1.97
CA GLU A 293 3.49 4.47 -0.94
C GLU A 293 3.23 3.90 0.46
N ASP A 294 2.02 3.40 0.74
CA ASP A 294 1.56 3.06 2.08
C ASP A 294 0.96 1.63 2.14
N MET A 295 1.75 0.61 1.86
CA MET A 295 1.29 -0.78 1.91
C MET A 295 1.21 -1.32 3.34
N TRP A 296 2.13 -0.89 4.21
CA TRP A 296 2.24 -1.37 5.59
C TRP A 296 1.11 -0.86 6.47
N GLY A 297 0.77 0.44 6.38
CA GLY A 297 -0.17 1.12 7.27
C GLY A 297 -1.56 0.47 7.32
N THR A 298 -2.14 0.13 6.18
CA THR A 298 -3.46 -0.53 6.10
C THR A 298 -3.50 -1.82 6.92
N GLN A 299 -2.49 -2.67 6.79
CA GLN A 299 -2.44 -3.94 7.50
C GLN A 299 -2.11 -3.75 8.98
N ALA A 300 -1.27 -2.76 9.30
CA ALA A 300 -0.90 -2.42 10.67
C ALA A 300 -2.06 -1.85 11.49
N GLU A 301 -2.88 -0.97 10.89
CA GLU A 301 -4.09 -0.44 11.55
C GLU A 301 -5.13 -1.53 11.79
N TYR A 302 -5.38 -2.39 10.79
CA TYR A 302 -6.23 -3.56 10.96
C TYR A 302 -5.73 -4.47 12.10
N ALA A 303 -4.44 -4.81 12.12
CA ALA A 303 -3.84 -5.66 13.15
C ALA A 303 -3.89 -5.03 14.55
N ALA A 304 -3.83 -3.70 14.65
CA ALA A 304 -3.98 -2.98 15.91
C ALA A 304 -5.43 -2.96 16.41
N LEU A 305 -6.42 -2.85 15.51
CA LEU A 305 -7.85 -2.76 15.86
C LEU A 305 -8.51 -4.13 16.06
N GLU A 306 -8.15 -5.15 15.27
CA GLU A 306 -8.80 -6.46 15.26
C GLU A 306 -8.91 -7.11 16.65
N PRO A 307 -7.86 -7.10 17.51
CA PRO A 307 -7.96 -7.67 18.86
C PRO A 307 -8.97 -6.96 19.77
N HIS A 308 -9.39 -5.76 19.43
CA HIS A 308 -10.37 -4.95 20.16
C HIS A 308 -11.77 -4.99 19.53
N ASP A 309 -11.93 -5.66 18.38
CA ASP A 309 -13.18 -5.72 17.61
C ASP A 309 -14.15 -6.77 18.15
N LYS A 310 -15.01 -6.37 19.08
CA LYS A 310 -16.02 -7.25 19.71
C LYS A 310 -17.29 -7.40 18.87
N GLU A 311 -17.57 -6.43 18.02
CA GLU A 311 -18.82 -6.32 17.26
C GLU A 311 -18.67 -6.74 15.80
N HIS A 312 -17.45 -7.12 15.38
CA HIS A 312 -17.09 -7.46 13.99
C HIS A 312 -17.37 -6.30 13.02
N ASP A 313 -16.91 -5.12 13.41
CA ASP A 313 -17.07 -3.87 12.67
C ASP A 313 -15.75 -3.33 12.10
N VAL A 314 -14.64 -4.11 12.17
CA VAL A 314 -13.36 -3.81 11.52
C VAL A 314 -13.17 -4.71 10.31
N PHE A 315 -13.03 -4.09 9.15
CA PHE A 315 -12.93 -4.76 7.86
C PHE A 315 -11.65 -4.40 7.14
N LEU A 316 -11.05 -5.36 6.45
CA LEU A 316 -9.86 -5.19 5.64
C LEU A 316 -10.13 -5.58 4.18
N VAL A 317 -9.72 -4.74 3.24
CA VAL A 317 -9.78 -5.05 1.81
C VAL A 317 -8.41 -4.85 1.19
N LEU A 318 -7.84 -5.91 0.63
CA LEU A 318 -6.55 -5.90 -0.06
C LEU A 318 -6.76 -6.33 -1.51
N GLY A 319 -6.44 -5.47 -2.46
CA GLY A 319 -6.68 -5.71 -3.88
C GLY A 319 -5.43 -5.58 -4.75
N PRO A 320 -5.53 -5.92 -6.04
CA PRO A 320 -4.38 -5.94 -6.95
C PRO A 320 -4.08 -4.51 -7.46
N TRP A 321 -3.89 -3.58 -6.56
CA TRP A 321 -3.83 -2.15 -6.84
C TRP A 321 -2.47 -1.54 -6.48
N ASN A 322 -2.14 -0.48 -7.19
CA ASN A 322 -1.21 0.53 -6.75
C ASN A 322 -1.94 1.56 -5.87
N HIS A 323 -1.21 2.53 -5.32
CA HIS A 323 -1.75 3.58 -4.47
C HIS A 323 -3.00 4.25 -5.05
N GLY A 324 -4.12 4.15 -4.34
CA GLY A 324 -5.43 4.67 -4.76
C GLY A 324 -6.04 3.99 -5.99
N GLY A 325 -5.53 2.84 -6.44
CA GLY A 325 -5.97 2.13 -7.63
C GLY A 325 -7.44 1.71 -7.60
N TRP A 326 -7.98 1.42 -6.42
CA TRP A 326 -9.39 1.05 -6.22
C TRP A 326 -10.41 2.15 -6.58
N ASN A 327 -9.99 3.41 -6.63
CA ASN A 327 -10.84 4.54 -7.01
C ASN A 327 -11.04 4.69 -8.51
N ARG A 328 -10.50 3.78 -9.32
CA ARG A 328 -10.60 3.83 -10.78
C ARG A 328 -10.83 2.43 -11.34
N ARG A 329 -11.01 2.37 -12.65
CA ARG A 329 -11.09 1.10 -13.37
C ARG A 329 -9.72 0.40 -13.30
N THR A 330 -9.71 -0.86 -12.82
CA THR A 330 -8.46 -1.63 -12.63
C THR A 330 -8.61 -3.03 -13.22
N LEU A 331 -8.47 -3.14 -14.54
CA LEU A 331 -8.37 -4.42 -15.27
C LEU A 331 -6.93 -4.95 -15.27
N SER A 332 -5.96 -4.05 -15.13
CA SER A 332 -4.53 -4.37 -15.16
C SER A 332 -3.73 -3.34 -14.37
N LEU A 333 -2.53 -3.72 -13.97
CA LEU A 333 -1.50 -2.83 -13.46
C LEU A 333 -0.20 -3.13 -14.21
N GLY A 334 0.36 -2.13 -14.90
CA GLY A 334 1.49 -2.36 -15.81
C GLY A 334 1.15 -3.43 -16.85
N ALA A 335 1.99 -4.46 -16.94
CA ALA A 335 1.79 -5.61 -17.83
C ALA A 335 0.86 -6.69 -17.25
N VAL A 336 0.58 -6.65 -15.94
CA VAL A 336 -0.21 -7.67 -15.24
C VAL A 336 -1.69 -7.44 -15.49
N ASN A 337 -2.37 -8.42 -16.08
CA ASN A 337 -3.80 -8.39 -16.36
C ASN A 337 -4.56 -9.26 -15.35
N PHE A 338 -5.59 -8.70 -14.73
CA PHE A 338 -6.40 -9.39 -13.72
C PHE A 338 -7.67 -10.05 -14.30
N GLY A 339 -8.03 -9.75 -15.55
CA GLY A 339 -9.23 -10.30 -16.22
C GLY A 339 -10.56 -9.75 -15.72
N VAL A 340 -10.56 -9.02 -14.60
CA VAL A 340 -11.75 -8.41 -13.98
C VAL A 340 -11.44 -6.98 -13.57
N ASP A 341 -12.46 -6.13 -13.47
CA ASP A 341 -12.30 -4.78 -12.90
C ASP A 341 -12.42 -4.84 -11.37
N ALA A 342 -11.27 -5.11 -10.73
CA ALA A 342 -11.22 -5.25 -9.27
C ALA A 342 -11.61 -3.96 -8.53
N GLY A 343 -11.32 -2.79 -9.10
CA GLY A 343 -11.71 -1.50 -8.51
C GLY A 343 -13.23 -1.27 -8.59
N GLU A 344 -13.86 -1.55 -9.71
CA GLU A 344 -15.32 -1.46 -9.83
C GLU A 344 -16.04 -2.46 -8.91
N GLN A 345 -15.53 -3.71 -8.84
CA GLN A 345 -16.07 -4.72 -7.93
C GLN A 345 -16.03 -4.22 -6.48
N TYR A 346 -14.88 -3.73 -6.01
CA TYR A 346 -14.74 -3.17 -4.67
C TYR A 346 -15.75 -2.04 -4.40
N ARG A 347 -15.78 -1.01 -5.26
CA ARG A 347 -16.65 0.15 -5.04
C ARG A 347 -18.14 -0.22 -5.01
N LYS A 348 -18.58 -1.14 -5.88
CA LYS A 348 -19.99 -1.55 -5.98
C LYS A 348 -20.42 -2.52 -4.88
N THR A 349 -19.53 -3.44 -4.46
CA THR A 349 -19.93 -4.55 -3.58
C THR A 349 -19.46 -4.36 -2.13
N ILE A 350 -18.53 -3.43 -1.87
CA ILE A 350 -17.96 -3.21 -0.54
C ILE A 350 -18.08 -1.74 -0.12
N GLU A 351 -17.40 -0.77 -0.79
CA GLU A 351 -17.33 0.62 -0.34
C GLU A 351 -18.71 1.28 -0.24
N ALA A 352 -19.49 1.27 -1.31
CA ALA A 352 -20.81 1.91 -1.31
C ALA A 352 -21.78 1.21 -0.35
N PRO A 353 -21.91 -0.13 -0.33
CA PRO A 353 -22.75 -0.83 0.66
C PRO A 353 -22.32 -0.60 2.12
N PHE A 354 -21.02 -0.48 2.41
CA PHE A 354 -20.52 -0.16 3.75
C PHE A 354 -21.08 1.17 4.25
N PHE A 355 -20.90 2.25 3.50
CA PHE A 355 -21.44 3.55 3.89
C PHE A 355 -22.98 3.58 3.90
N GLU A 356 -23.64 2.87 3.01
CA GLU A 356 -25.11 2.77 3.02
C GLU A 356 -25.63 2.08 4.27
N LYS A 357 -24.98 1.00 4.73
CA LYS A 357 -25.35 0.31 5.98
C LYS A 357 -25.25 1.24 7.18
N TYR A 358 -24.08 1.82 7.42
CA TYR A 358 -23.82 2.54 8.66
C TYR A 358 -24.39 3.96 8.68
N LEU A 359 -24.47 4.63 7.54
CA LEU A 359 -24.99 5.99 7.46
C LEU A 359 -26.49 6.06 7.18
N LYS A 360 -27.03 5.11 6.42
CA LYS A 360 -28.44 5.13 5.98
C LYS A 360 -29.28 3.97 6.51
N GLY A 361 -28.67 2.99 7.19
CA GLY A 361 -29.36 1.82 7.72
C GLY A 361 -29.86 0.87 6.63
N ARG A 362 -29.27 0.89 5.41
CA ARG A 362 -29.62 -0.01 4.34
C ARG A 362 -29.00 -1.38 4.51
N SER A 363 -29.70 -2.43 4.09
CA SER A 363 -29.14 -3.79 3.97
C SER A 363 -28.27 -3.91 2.72
N GLY A 364 -27.42 -4.95 2.64
CA GLY A 364 -26.65 -5.28 1.44
C GLY A 364 -25.13 -5.23 1.63
N PHE A 365 -24.63 -4.79 2.79
CA PHE A 365 -23.24 -4.96 3.14
C PHE A 365 -23.05 -6.30 3.87
N GLU A 366 -22.43 -7.24 3.17
CA GLU A 366 -22.13 -8.59 3.69
C GLU A 366 -20.66 -8.88 3.40
N LEU A 367 -19.78 -8.49 4.30
CA LEU A 367 -18.37 -8.81 4.24
C LEU A 367 -18.03 -9.62 5.50
N LYS A 368 -17.34 -10.75 5.33
CA LYS A 368 -16.47 -11.28 6.38
C LYS A 368 -15.39 -10.23 6.68
N ASN A 369 -14.71 -10.32 7.79
CA ASN A 369 -13.79 -9.28 8.21
C ASN A 369 -12.75 -8.92 7.14
N THR A 370 -12.32 -9.88 6.30
CA THR A 370 -11.33 -9.60 5.25
C THR A 370 -11.79 -10.04 3.86
N ALA A 371 -11.56 -9.16 2.88
CA ALA A 371 -11.58 -9.48 1.45
C ALA A 371 -10.18 -9.30 0.87
N SER A 372 -9.64 -10.34 0.28
CA SER A 372 -8.33 -10.34 -0.36
C SER A 372 -8.44 -10.77 -1.81
N PHE A 373 -7.81 -10.04 -2.71
CA PHE A 373 -7.71 -10.47 -4.10
C PHE A 373 -6.46 -11.32 -4.27
N ARG A 374 -6.66 -12.65 -4.41
CA ARG A 374 -5.56 -13.57 -4.66
C ARG A 374 -5.06 -13.42 -6.09
N THR A 375 -3.88 -12.89 -6.22
CA THR A 375 -3.19 -12.73 -7.51
C THR A 375 -2.66 -14.08 -8.02
N GLY A 376 -2.30 -14.16 -9.28
CA GLY A 376 -1.98 -15.42 -9.96
C GLY A 376 -3.24 -16.09 -10.49
N VAL A 377 -4.17 -16.50 -9.62
CA VAL A 377 -5.50 -17.03 -10.00
C VAL A 377 -6.54 -15.93 -10.19
N ASN A 378 -6.25 -14.71 -9.76
CA ASN A 378 -7.05 -13.49 -9.98
C ASN A 378 -8.51 -13.59 -9.51
N GLN A 379 -8.71 -13.93 -8.23
CA GLN A 379 -10.03 -14.06 -7.63
C GLN A 379 -10.09 -13.48 -6.22
N TRP A 380 -11.29 -13.03 -5.81
CA TRP A 380 -11.53 -12.58 -4.44
C TRP A 380 -11.70 -13.75 -3.47
N GLU A 381 -10.93 -13.72 -2.40
CA GLU A 381 -11.07 -14.60 -1.23
C GLU A 381 -11.70 -13.85 -0.07
N ARG A 382 -12.28 -14.60 0.88
CA ARG A 382 -12.94 -14.06 2.07
C ARG A 382 -12.42 -14.79 3.30
N TYR A 383 -11.90 -14.04 4.26
CA TYR A 383 -11.35 -14.57 5.50
C TYR A 383 -12.05 -13.96 6.71
N ASP A 384 -12.12 -14.74 7.80
CA ASP A 384 -12.67 -14.27 9.07
C ASP A 384 -11.67 -13.35 9.80
N VAL A 385 -10.38 -13.46 9.51
CA VAL A 385 -9.29 -12.65 10.08
C VAL A 385 -8.12 -12.62 9.09
N TRP A 386 -7.31 -11.57 9.15
CA TRP A 386 -6.06 -11.46 8.40
C TRP A 386 -4.86 -11.33 9.35
N PRO A 387 -3.74 -12.06 9.14
CA PRO A 387 -3.61 -13.21 8.23
C PRO A 387 -4.55 -14.35 8.60
N PRO A 388 -5.01 -15.17 7.62
CA PRO A 388 -5.91 -16.28 7.91
C PRO A 388 -5.21 -17.36 8.71
N LYS A 389 -5.91 -17.92 9.70
CA LYS A 389 -5.36 -18.95 10.60
C LYS A 389 -5.93 -20.34 10.32
N ALA A 390 -7.25 -20.43 10.14
CA ALA A 390 -7.92 -21.71 9.90
C ALA A 390 -7.74 -22.16 8.45
N GLY A 391 -7.35 -23.43 8.25
CA GLY A 391 -7.14 -24.02 6.94
C GLY A 391 -5.80 -23.66 6.29
N PHE A 392 -4.84 -23.17 7.08
CA PHE A 392 -3.49 -22.82 6.64
C PHE A 392 -2.45 -23.41 7.61
N HIS A 393 -1.26 -23.68 7.09
CA HIS A 393 -0.08 -24.03 7.87
C HIS A 393 1.14 -23.25 7.41
N GLU A 394 2.13 -23.13 8.29
CA GLU A 394 3.38 -22.43 8.04
C GLU A 394 4.34 -23.30 7.21
N GLU A 395 4.94 -22.71 6.19
CA GLU A 395 5.97 -23.30 5.34
C GLU A 395 7.22 -22.43 5.32
N LYS A 396 8.38 -23.09 5.13
CA LYS A 396 9.68 -22.45 5.02
C LYS A 396 10.33 -22.74 3.68
N LEU A 397 10.71 -21.71 2.98
CA LEU A 397 11.44 -21.77 1.72
C LEU A 397 12.90 -21.40 1.95
N TYR A 398 13.78 -22.42 2.04
CA TYR A 398 15.18 -22.26 2.40
C TYR A 398 16.05 -21.85 1.22
N LEU A 399 16.95 -20.89 1.46
CA LEU A 399 18.02 -20.51 0.54
C LEU A 399 19.14 -21.54 0.67
N THR A 400 19.54 -22.19 -0.42
CA THR A 400 20.46 -23.31 -0.41
C THR A 400 21.71 -23.06 -1.23
N LYS A 401 22.77 -23.83 -0.99
CA LYS A 401 24.02 -23.74 -1.75
C LYS A 401 23.77 -23.89 -3.25
N GLY A 402 24.43 -23.04 -4.05
CA GLY A 402 24.30 -23.05 -5.51
C GLY A 402 23.09 -22.25 -6.00
N GLU A 403 22.66 -21.27 -5.20
CA GLU A 403 21.60 -20.34 -5.55
C GLU A 403 20.23 -21.02 -5.78
N GLY A 404 19.98 -22.12 -5.06
CA GLY A 404 18.73 -22.87 -5.11
C GLY A 404 17.77 -22.49 -3.99
N LEU A 405 16.48 -22.78 -4.19
CA LEU A 405 15.43 -22.73 -3.17
C LEU A 405 14.90 -24.14 -2.90
N SER A 406 14.59 -24.44 -1.64
CA SER A 406 14.05 -25.73 -1.22
C SER A 406 13.10 -25.58 -0.04
N PHE A 407 11.98 -26.30 -0.06
CA PHE A 407 11.11 -26.43 1.12
C PHE A 407 11.67 -27.40 2.17
N ALA A 408 12.67 -28.21 1.81
CA ALA A 408 13.34 -29.10 2.77
C ALA A 408 14.49 -28.36 3.46
N ALA A 409 14.52 -28.42 4.80
CA ALA A 409 15.57 -27.81 5.59
C ALA A 409 16.97 -28.34 5.18
N PRO A 410 18.00 -27.49 5.10
CA PRO A 410 19.33 -27.90 4.72
C PRO A 410 19.95 -28.79 5.81
N LYS A 411 20.43 -29.98 5.43
CA LYS A 411 21.13 -30.91 6.34
C LYS A 411 22.61 -30.59 6.47
N GLU A 412 23.18 -30.16 5.38
CA GLU A 412 24.56 -29.71 5.25
C GLU A 412 24.55 -28.35 4.56
N GLY A 413 25.67 -27.75 4.37
CA GLY A 413 25.76 -26.51 3.62
C GLY A 413 26.75 -25.54 4.24
N GLY A 414 26.70 -24.31 3.77
CA GLY A 414 27.60 -23.24 4.13
C GLY A 414 27.12 -21.94 3.57
N VAL A 415 27.91 -21.34 2.69
CA VAL A 415 27.51 -20.17 1.92
C VAL A 415 26.48 -20.57 0.88
N ALA A 416 25.31 -19.92 0.90
CA ALA A 416 24.27 -20.06 -0.11
C ALA A 416 24.59 -19.19 -1.34
N GLY A 417 24.99 -17.92 -1.10
CA GLY A 417 25.39 -16.98 -2.13
C GLY A 417 26.30 -15.87 -1.56
N SER A 418 27.02 -15.20 -2.45
CA SER A 418 27.88 -14.07 -2.07
C SER A 418 28.05 -13.10 -3.23
N TYR A 419 28.08 -11.80 -2.94
CA TYR A 419 28.27 -10.75 -3.93
C TYR A 419 29.04 -9.57 -3.32
N VAL A 420 29.56 -8.69 -4.20
CA VAL A 420 30.20 -7.44 -3.79
C VAL A 420 29.21 -6.30 -3.96
N ALA A 421 28.82 -5.68 -2.86
CA ALA A 421 28.02 -4.46 -2.86
C ALA A 421 28.96 -3.24 -3.07
N ASP A 422 28.67 -2.46 -4.11
CA ASP A 422 29.44 -1.24 -4.45
C ASP A 422 28.53 0.00 -4.38
N PRO A 423 28.67 0.85 -3.35
CA PRO A 423 27.88 2.07 -3.25
C PRO A 423 28.12 3.08 -4.37
N ALA A 424 29.20 2.95 -5.16
CA ALA A 424 29.45 3.80 -6.33
C ALA A 424 28.65 3.34 -7.55
N ASN A 425 28.14 2.10 -7.57
CA ASN A 425 27.33 1.53 -8.64
C ASN A 425 26.10 0.81 -8.08
N PRO A 426 25.22 1.50 -7.36
CA PRO A 426 24.10 0.86 -6.68
C PRO A 426 23.11 0.24 -7.68
N VAL A 427 22.35 -0.75 -7.22
CA VAL A 427 21.26 -1.37 -7.99
C VAL A 427 20.11 -0.37 -8.10
N ALA A 428 19.71 -0.05 -9.33
CA ALA A 428 18.57 0.83 -9.58
C ALA A 428 17.25 0.13 -9.19
N TYR A 429 16.30 0.88 -8.60
CA TYR A 429 15.03 0.27 -8.20
C TYR A 429 14.07 0.04 -9.37
N ARG A 430 14.28 0.74 -10.49
CA ARG A 430 13.58 0.57 -11.76
C ARG A 430 14.45 0.96 -12.95
N ASN A 431 13.97 0.69 -14.15
CA ASN A 431 14.67 1.10 -15.37
C ASN A 431 14.93 2.61 -15.39
N ARG A 432 16.16 2.98 -15.76
CA ARG A 432 16.60 4.36 -15.95
C ARG A 432 16.20 4.89 -17.34
N PRO A 433 15.98 6.21 -17.53
CA PRO A 433 16.14 7.28 -16.53
C PRO A 433 15.01 7.29 -15.50
N ILE A 434 15.33 7.71 -14.28
CA ILE A 434 14.38 7.84 -13.17
C ILE A 434 13.93 9.28 -13.06
N GLN A 435 12.66 9.55 -13.29
CA GLN A 435 12.04 10.86 -13.13
C GLN A 435 11.72 11.13 -11.65
N PRO A 436 11.53 12.40 -11.24
CA PRO A 436 10.94 12.72 -9.96
C PRO A 436 9.64 11.94 -9.72
N THR A 437 9.34 11.61 -8.48
CA THR A 437 8.22 10.74 -8.08
C THR A 437 6.90 11.14 -8.75
N TYR A 438 6.56 12.42 -8.70
CA TYR A 438 5.33 12.98 -9.29
C TYR A 438 5.57 13.76 -10.58
N GLY A 439 6.77 13.65 -11.17
CA GLY A 439 7.16 14.33 -12.41
C GLY A 439 6.55 13.72 -13.66
N ASP A 440 6.59 14.48 -14.75
CA ASP A 440 6.11 14.04 -16.04
C ASP A 440 6.86 12.78 -16.53
N GLY A 441 6.09 11.78 -16.97
CA GLY A 441 6.63 10.50 -17.43
C GLY A 441 7.12 9.57 -16.32
N SER A 442 6.88 9.90 -15.05
CA SER A 442 7.18 9.03 -13.93
C SER A 442 6.45 7.70 -14.05
N LYS A 443 7.15 6.62 -13.73
CA LYS A 443 6.57 5.27 -13.63
C LYS A 443 6.31 4.87 -12.16
N TRP A 444 6.25 5.85 -11.27
CA TRP A 444 6.06 5.63 -9.84
C TRP A 444 4.89 4.70 -9.54
N ARG A 445 3.81 4.82 -10.29
CA ARG A 445 2.58 4.04 -10.07
C ARG A 445 2.65 2.58 -10.54
N THR A 446 3.70 2.16 -11.24
CA THR A 446 3.77 0.83 -11.87
C THR A 446 5.09 0.11 -11.64
N TRP A 447 6.08 0.72 -11.00
CA TRP A 447 7.42 0.15 -10.87
C TRP A 447 7.44 -1.17 -10.07
N LEU A 448 6.55 -1.35 -9.10
CA LEU A 448 6.44 -2.60 -8.32
C LEU A 448 6.05 -3.81 -9.17
N VAL A 449 5.38 -3.59 -10.30
CA VAL A 449 5.00 -4.65 -11.23
C VAL A 449 5.87 -4.66 -12.49
N GLU A 450 6.97 -3.89 -12.56
CA GLU A 450 7.90 -3.95 -13.68
C GLU A 450 8.73 -5.24 -13.64
N ASP A 451 9.04 -5.78 -14.83
CA ASP A 451 9.83 -6.99 -15.02
C ASP A 451 11.25 -6.84 -14.43
N GLN A 452 11.61 -7.67 -13.46
CA GLN A 452 12.87 -7.58 -12.72
C GLN A 452 14.08 -8.11 -13.50
N ARG A 453 13.92 -8.64 -14.71
CA ARG A 453 15.04 -9.08 -15.57
C ARG A 453 16.05 -7.97 -15.86
N PHE A 454 15.67 -6.70 -15.74
CA PHE A 454 16.58 -5.57 -15.95
C PHE A 454 17.74 -5.51 -14.93
N VAL A 455 17.59 -6.14 -13.75
CA VAL A 455 18.64 -6.22 -12.72
C VAL A 455 19.10 -7.65 -12.43
N SER A 456 18.29 -8.66 -12.66
CA SER A 456 18.60 -10.04 -12.25
C SER A 456 19.86 -10.64 -12.87
N SER A 457 20.41 -10.06 -13.93
CA SER A 457 21.69 -10.45 -14.54
C SER A 457 22.93 -9.79 -13.91
N ARG A 458 22.75 -8.87 -12.96
CA ARG A 458 23.84 -8.18 -12.26
C ARG A 458 24.60 -9.19 -11.37
N LYS A 459 25.86 -8.85 -11.03
CA LYS A 459 26.75 -9.69 -10.19
C LYS A 459 26.86 -9.17 -8.76
N ASP A 460 26.18 -8.08 -8.44
CA ASP A 460 26.13 -7.43 -7.13
C ASP A 460 24.80 -7.70 -6.41
N LEU A 461 24.19 -8.82 -6.76
CA LEU A 461 23.04 -9.44 -6.11
C LEU A 461 23.10 -10.97 -6.28
N VAL A 462 22.23 -11.69 -5.59
CA VAL A 462 22.08 -13.15 -5.71
C VAL A 462 20.61 -13.50 -5.93
N ASN A 463 20.37 -14.35 -6.93
CA ASN A 463 19.06 -14.93 -7.22
C ASN A 463 19.03 -16.38 -6.79
N PHE A 464 18.05 -16.75 -5.98
CA PHE A 464 17.77 -18.13 -5.59
C PHE A 464 16.50 -18.58 -6.29
N GLU A 465 16.50 -19.73 -6.95
CA GLU A 465 15.34 -20.21 -7.70
C GLU A 465 14.94 -21.63 -7.30
N THR A 466 13.65 -21.92 -7.35
CA THR A 466 13.14 -23.30 -7.34
C THR A 466 13.33 -23.94 -8.72
N PRO A 467 13.31 -25.27 -8.82
CA PRO A 467 12.93 -25.93 -10.07
C PRO A 467 11.56 -25.42 -10.55
N VAL A 468 11.25 -25.66 -11.82
CA VAL A 468 9.90 -25.40 -12.35
C VAL A 468 8.87 -26.13 -11.48
N LEU A 469 7.85 -25.40 -11.04
CA LEU A 469 6.80 -25.94 -10.17
C LEU A 469 5.96 -26.99 -10.91
N ASP A 470 5.76 -28.14 -10.31
CA ASP A 470 4.92 -29.23 -10.82
C ASP A 470 3.45 -29.12 -10.37
N LYS A 471 3.18 -28.24 -9.42
CA LYS A 471 1.85 -27.89 -8.88
C LYS A 471 1.82 -26.43 -8.46
N ASP A 472 0.62 -25.89 -8.26
CA ASP A 472 0.43 -24.54 -7.72
C ASP A 472 0.92 -24.45 -6.28
N VAL A 473 1.51 -23.30 -5.92
CA VAL A 473 1.93 -22.96 -4.56
C VAL A 473 1.29 -21.63 -4.21
N THR A 474 0.43 -21.61 -3.19
CA THR A 474 -0.23 -20.38 -2.73
C THR A 474 0.45 -19.87 -1.47
N VAL A 475 0.82 -18.61 -1.48
CA VAL A 475 1.35 -17.86 -0.33
C VAL A 475 0.26 -16.91 0.16
N THR A 476 -0.08 -16.97 1.45
CA THR A 476 -1.14 -16.14 2.04
C THR A 476 -0.70 -15.63 3.42
N GLY A 477 -0.97 -14.36 3.71
CA GLY A 477 -0.56 -13.71 4.97
C GLY A 477 0.85 -13.13 4.90
N ASP A 478 1.44 -12.85 6.07
CA ASP A 478 2.76 -12.24 6.14
C ASP A 478 3.85 -13.15 5.58
N VAL A 479 4.79 -12.56 4.84
CA VAL A 479 6.00 -13.22 4.37
C VAL A 479 7.17 -12.70 5.20
N MET A 480 7.78 -13.56 6.01
CA MET A 480 8.91 -13.22 6.85
C MET A 480 10.22 -13.64 6.21
N ALA A 481 11.16 -12.71 6.09
CA ALA A 481 12.54 -13.03 5.76
C ALA A 481 13.33 -13.30 7.05
N ASP A 482 14.03 -14.43 7.11
CA ASP A 482 14.96 -14.81 8.17
C ASP A 482 16.31 -15.14 7.52
N ILE A 483 17.20 -14.15 7.47
CA ILE A 483 18.43 -14.18 6.69
C ILE A 483 19.65 -14.19 7.62
N PHE A 484 20.42 -15.28 7.58
CA PHE A 484 21.72 -15.35 8.21
C PHE A 484 22.80 -14.86 7.25
N ALA A 485 23.36 -13.69 7.54
CA ALA A 485 24.30 -13.05 6.63
C ALA A 485 25.51 -12.45 7.36
N ALA A 486 26.58 -12.23 6.61
CA ALA A 486 27.76 -11.51 7.06
C ALA A 486 28.20 -10.49 6.01
N THR A 487 28.73 -9.37 6.47
CA THR A 487 29.36 -8.36 5.63
C THR A 487 30.84 -8.20 6.00
N THR A 488 31.71 -7.86 5.05
CA THR A 488 33.09 -7.42 5.35
C THR A 488 33.14 -5.96 5.79
N GLY A 489 32.04 -5.22 5.64
CA GLY A 489 31.86 -3.87 6.14
C GLY A 489 31.45 -3.84 7.61
N SER A 490 31.22 -2.64 8.13
CA SER A 490 30.66 -2.42 9.48
C SER A 490 29.21 -1.93 9.46
N ASP A 491 28.60 -1.87 8.31
CA ASP A 491 27.17 -1.67 8.06
C ASP A 491 26.78 -2.34 6.75
N ALA A 492 25.49 -2.61 6.55
CA ALA A 492 24.95 -3.17 5.30
C ALA A 492 23.44 -3.01 5.27
N ASP A 493 22.87 -2.98 4.08
CA ASP A 493 21.42 -3.13 3.86
C ASP A 493 21.15 -4.48 3.20
N TRP A 494 20.00 -5.04 3.52
CA TRP A 494 19.48 -6.28 2.95
C TRP A 494 18.11 -5.99 2.32
N VAL A 495 18.02 -6.07 0.99
CA VAL A 495 16.76 -6.03 0.25
C VAL A 495 16.44 -7.45 -0.16
N VAL A 496 15.26 -7.93 0.16
CA VAL A 496 14.79 -9.26 -0.23
C VAL A 496 13.51 -9.08 -1.03
N LYS A 497 13.43 -9.75 -2.18
CA LYS A 497 12.26 -9.77 -3.06
C LYS A 497 11.81 -11.21 -3.28
N LEU A 498 10.51 -11.46 -3.14
CA LEU A 498 9.88 -12.72 -3.58
C LEU A 498 9.25 -12.47 -4.95
N ILE A 499 9.64 -13.26 -5.94
CA ILE A 499 9.35 -13.01 -7.35
C ILE A 499 8.69 -14.26 -7.96
N ASP A 500 7.63 -14.05 -8.72
CA ASP A 500 7.02 -15.05 -9.59
C ASP A 500 7.67 -14.99 -10.98
N VAL A 501 8.37 -16.07 -11.36
CA VAL A 501 9.02 -16.20 -12.66
C VAL A 501 8.12 -16.98 -13.61
N TYR A 502 7.57 -16.28 -14.58
CA TYR A 502 6.69 -16.85 -15.59
C TYR A 502 7.45 -17.78 -16.56
N PRO A 503 6.77 -18.79 -17.13
CA PRO A 503 7.38 -19.64 -18.17
C PRO A 503 7.81 -18.84 -19.39
N ASP A 504 8.89 -19.31 -20.07
CA ASP A 504 9.38 -18.67 -21.29
C ASP A 504 8.40 -18.74 -22.47
N ASP A 505 7.49 -19.68 -22.45
CA ASP A 505 6.42 -19.86 -23.45
C ASP A 505 5.09 -19.23 -23.06
N ALA A 506 5.05 -18.47 -21.95
CA ALA A 506 3.86 -17.70 -21.59
C ALA A 506 3.52 -16.67 -22.69
N PRO A 507 2.24 -16.33 -22.88
CA PRO A 507 1.84 -15.31 -23.85
C PRO A 507 2.51 -13.95 -23.56
N ALA A 508 2.98 -13.27 -24.63
CA ALA A 508 3.54 -11.91 -24.50
C ALA A 508 2.51 -10.96 -23.83
N PRO A 509 2.96 -10.06 -22.95
CA PRO A 509 4.35 -9.72 -22.60
C PRO A 509 4.94 -10.58 -21.46
N MET A 510 4.23 -11.60 -20.97
CA MET A 510 4.58 -12.32 -19.75
C MET A 510 5.65 -13.43 -19.95
N ALA A 511 6.10 -13.72 -21.17
CA ALA A 511 7.14 -14.73 -21.44
C ALA A 511 8.43 -14.44 -20.65
N GLY A 512 8.78 -15.33 -19.69
CA GLY A 512 9.92 -15.19 -18.80
C GLY A 512 9.87 -13.99 -17.86
N TYR A 513 8.70 -13.37 -17.67
CA TYR A 513 8.51 -12.19 -16.81
C TYR A 513 8.82 -12.51 -15.35
N GLN A 514 9.49 -11.60 -14.68
CA GLN A 514 9.82 -11.69 -13.26
C GLN A 514 9.01 -10.64 -12.50
N LEU A 515 7.87 -11.09 -11.92
CA LEU A 515 6.93 -10.24 -11.20
C LEU A 515 7.23 -10.26 -9.70
N MET A 516 7.57 -9.10 -9.12
CA MET A 516 7.66 -8.97 -7.66
C MET A 516 6.28 -9.17 -7.02
N ILE A 517 6.23 -10.01 -5.99
CA ILE A 517 5.03 -10.29 -5.21
C ILE A 517 5.06 -9.53 -3.89
N VAL A 518 6.15 -9.65 -3.14
CA VAL A 518 6.46 -8.85 -1.95
C VAL A 518 7.96 -8.56 -1.92
N ASP A 519 8.30 -7.50 -1.23
CA ASP A 519 9.66 -7.01 -1.12
C ASP A 519 9.82 -6.13 0.13
N GLU A 520 11.01 -6.08 0.70
CA GLU A 520 11.34 -5.10 1.74
C GLU A 520 12.84 -5.01 1.99
N ILE A 521 13.26 -3.88 2.53
CA ILE A 521 14.62 -3.59 2.96
C ILE A 521 14.75 -3.67 4.48
N PHE A 522 15.92 -4.11 4.95
CA PHE A 522 16.33 -4.00 6.35
C PHE A 522 17.72 -3.38 6.45
N ARG A 523 17.85 -2.30 7.21
CA ARG A 523 19.15 -1.65 7.47
C ARG A 523 19.87 -2.27 8.65
N GLY A 524 21.00 -2.93 8.39
CA GLY A 524 21.68 -3.82 9.32
C GLY A 524 22.11 -3.20 10.64
N ARG A 525 22.45 -1.90 10.68
CA ARG A 525 22.78 -1.19 11.93
C ARG A 525 21.68 -1.23 12.98
N TYR A 526 20.44 -1.52 12.58
CA TYR A 526 19.27 -1.59 13.46
C TYR A 526 18.90 -3.00 13.91
N VAL A 527 19.72 -4.01 13.61
CA VAL A 527 19.42 -5.41 13.93
C VAL A 527 19.14 -5.67 15.42
N LYS A 528 19.66 -4.83 16.31
CA LYS A 528 19.42 -4.96 17.77
C LYS A 528 18.37 -3.99 18.30
N SER A 529 18.28 -2.81 17.71
CA SER A 529 17.36 -1.76 18.16
C SER A 529 17.19 -0.71 17.07
N PHE A 530 15.95 -0.37 16.75
CA PHE A 530 15.64 0.75 15.87
C PHE A 530 15.98 2.12 16.49
N GLU A 531 16.02 2.20 17.81
CA GLU A 531 16.35 3.45 18.52
C GLU A 531 17.86 3.71 18.60
N LYS A 532 18.66 2.65 18.65
CA LYS A 532 20.11 2.72 18.93
C LYS A 532 20.88 1.92 17.89
N PRO A 533 21.21 2.53 16.75
CA PRO A 533 21.98 1.86 15.72
C PRO A 533 23.40 1.50 16.22
N GLU A 534 23.86 0.31 15.87
CA GLU A 534 25.20 -0.18 16.22
C GLU A 534 25.93 -0.71 14.97
N ALA A 535 27.27 -0.62 15.00
CA ALA A 535 28.08 -1.21 13.96
C ALA A 535 27.94 -2.73 13.91
N LEU A 536 27.83 -3.29 12.72
CA LEU A 536 28.00 -4.71 12.49
C LEU A 536 29.47 -5.11 12.70
N THR A 537 29.70 -6.34 13.15
CA THR A 537 31.07 -6.88 13.26
C THR A 537 31.46 -7.50 11.93
N PRO A 538 32.51 -7.01 11.24
CA PRO A 538 32.94 -7.56 9.96
C PRO A 538 33.18 -9.07 10.01
N GLY A 539 32.64 -9.81 9.04
CA GLY A 539 32.75 -11.27 8.91
C GLY A 539 31.94 -12.10 9.91
N LYS A 540 31.27 -11.48 10.89
CA LYS A 540 30.42 -12.20 11.85
C LYS A 540 29.06 -12.48 11.22
N VAL A 541 28.65 -13.75 11.24
CA VAL A 541 27.28 -14.12 10.85
C VAL A 541 26.28 -13.54 11.85
N THR A 542 25.30 -12.84 11.32
CA THR A 542 24.22 -12.19 12.07
C THR A 542 22.89 -12.63 11.46
N GLU A 543 21.90 -12.87 12.28
CA GLU A 543 20.53 -13.14 11.89
C GLU A 543 19.79 -11.82 11.72
N PHE A 544 19.13 -11.65 10.57
CA PHE A 544 18.27 -10.53 10.25
C PHE A 544 16.87 -11.08 9.97
N LYS A 545 15.89 -10.64 10.75
CA LYS A 545 14.50 -11.10 10.61
C LYS A 545 13.56 -9.90 10.50
N TRP A 546 12.78 -9.84 9.40
CA TRP A 546 11.81 -8.78 9.16
C TRP A 546 10.69 -9.26 8.22
N SER A 547 9.54 -8.58 8.25
CA SER A 547 8.43 -8.82 7.34
C SER A 547 8.73 -8.22 5.97
N LEU A 548 8.41 -8.96 4.90
CA LEU A 548 8.33 -8.47 3.53
C LEU A 548 6.91 -8.00 3.19
N HIS A 549 6.07 -7.78 4.19
CA HIS A 549 4.63 -7.52 4.10
C HIS A 549 3.78 -8.76 3.77
N GLY A 550 2.46 -8.54 3.70
CA GLY A 550 1.51 -9.59 3.37
C GLY A 550 1.39 -9.84 1.88
N ALA A 551 1.06 -11.09 1.54
CA ALA A 551 0.70 -11.51 0.19
C ALA A 551 -0.55 -12.40 0.21
N ASP A 552 -1.26 -12.42 -0.92
CA ASP A 552 -2.20 -13.48 -1.27
C ASP A 552 -2.00 -13.78 -2.76
N HIS A 553 -1.09 -14.71 -3.04
CA HIS A 553 -0.63 -15.00 -4.39
C HIS A 553 -0.48 -16.49 -4.63
N THR A 554 -0.86 -16.94 -5.82
CA THR A 554 -0.64 -18.30 -6.28
C THR A 554 0.41 -18.33 -7.38
N PHE A 555 1.57 -18.90 -7.08
CA PHE A 555 2.56 -19.31 -8.06
C PHE A 555 1.99 -20.50 -8.82
N LEU A 556 1.74 -20.35 -10.10
CA LEU A 556 1.09 -21.39 -10.90
C LEU A 556 2.07 -22.52 -11.27
N LYS A 557 1.55 -23.70 -11.49
CA LYS A 557 2.30 -24.80 -12.11
C LYS A 557 2.97 -24.32 -13.40
N GLY A 558 4.24 -24.67 -13.58
CA GLY A 558 5.06 -24.24 -14.71
C GLY A 558 5.86 -22.97 -14.45
N HIS A 559 5.53 -22.20 -13.41
CA HIS A 559 6.31 -21.06 -12.94
C HIS A 559 7.50 -21.50 -12.08
N LYS A 560 8.35 -20.55 -11.67
CA LYS A 560 9.33 -20.76 -10.60
C LYS A 560 9.13 -19.69 -9.53
N ILE A 561 9.50 -20.01 -8.30
CA ILE A 561 9.65 -19.03 -7.23
C ILE A 561 11.11 -18.57 -7.25
N MET A 562 11.35 -17.26 -7.22
CA MET A 562 12.67 -16.67 -7.09
C MET A 562 12.73 -15.77 -5.86
N VAL A 563 13.84 -15.82 -5.13
CA VAL A 563 14.20 -14.88 -4.07
C VAL A 563 15.45 -14.15 -4.50
N GLU A 564 15.34 -12.83 -4.69
CA GLU A 564 16.46 -11.96 -5.00
C GLU A 564 16.93 -11.26 -3.72
N VAL A 565 18.25 -11.26 -3.47
CA VAL A 565 18.88 -10.56 -2.33
C VAL A 565 19.94 -9.60 -2.84
N GLN A 566 19.83 -8.32 -2.46
CA GLN A 566 20.73 -7.24 -2.84
C GLN A 566 20.97 -6.27 -1.68
N SER A 567 21.93 -5.35 -1.80
CA SER A 567 22.31 -4.40 -0.73
C SER A 567 22.07 -2.93 -1.09
N SER A 568 21.37 -2.66 -2.16
CA SER A 568 20.95 -1.31 -2.54
C SER A 568 19.73 -1.37 -3.43
N TRP A 569 18.87 -0.38 -3.33
CA TRP A 569 17.67 -0.23 -4.16
C TRP A 569 17.47 1.25 -4.44
N PHE A 570 18.38 1.77 -5.26
CA PHE A 570 18.63 3.20 -5.38
C PHE A 570 17.92 3.85 -6.58
N PRO A 571 17.48 5.10 -6.48
CA PRO A 571 17.37 5.93 -5.29
C PRO A 571 16.02 5.83 -4.56
N LEU A 572 15.31 4.69 -4.66
CA LEU A 572 14.14 4.47 -3.81
C LEU A 572 14.55 4.65 -2.35
N TYR A 573 15.63 3.95 -1.94
CA TYR A 573 16.28 4.11 -0.64
C TYR A 573 17.66 4.75 -0.79
N ASP A 574 18.08 5.48 0.24
CA ASP A 574 19.42 6.03 0.35
C ASP A 574 20.48 4.92 0.41
N ARG A 575 21.65 5.20 -0.15
CA ARG A 575 22.75 4.22 -0.18
C ARG A 575 23.35 3.99 1.20
N ASN A 576 23.52 2.72 1.57
CA ASN A 576 24.35 2.39 2.71
C ASN A 576 25.84 2.57 2.36
N PRO A 577 26.64 3.30 3.15
CA PRO A 577 28.07 3.47 2.90
C PRO A 577 28.88 2.18 3.14
N GLN A 578 28.29 1.08 3.63
CA GLN A 578 28.93 -0.18 4.05
C GLN A 578 29.92 0.02 5.23
N THR A 579 30.01 1.23 5.73
CA THR A 579 30.82 1.64 6.88
C THR A 579 29.89 2.33 7.88
N PHE A 580 29.93 1.89 9.13
CA PHE A 580 29.12 2.52 10.16
C PHE A 580 29.59 3.96 10.39
N VAL A 581 28.68 4.90 10.28
CA VAL A 581 28.83 6.31 10.63
C VAL A 581 27.73 6.72 11.60
N PRO A 582 27.95 7.66 12.52
CA PRO A 582 26.96 8.07 13.51
C PRO A 582 25.65 8.56 12.91
N ASN A 583 25.71 9.31 11.79
CA ASN A 583 24.55 9.79 11.06
C ASN A 583 24.72 9.50 9.57
N ILE A 584 23.89 8.62 9.06
CA ILE A 584 23.93 8.19 7.65
C ILE A 584 23.50 9.30 6.69
N MET A 585 22.60 10.19 7.11
CA MET A 585 22.10 11.31 6.31
C MET A 585 23.20 12.33 5.93
N THR A 586 24.31 12.29 6.64
CA THR A 586 25.46 13.18 6.45
C THR A 586 26.76 12.40 6.26
N ALA A 587 26.67 11.13 5.85
CA ALA A 587 27.85 10.27 5.67
C ALA A 587 28.84 10.90 4.68
N PRO A 588 30.14 11.07 5.05
CA PRO A 588 31.09 11.67 4.14
C PRO A 588 31.41 10.74 2.96
N ALA A 589 31.83 11.30 1.84
CA ALA A 589 32.04 10.53 0.60
C ALA A 589 33.06 9.39 0.74
N ASP A 590 34.07 9.56 1.59
CA ASP A 590 35.10 8.55 1.87
C ASP A 590 34.63 7.41 2.79
N ALA A 591 33.45 7.51 3.38
CA ALA A 591 32.82 6.42 4.12
C ALA A 591 32.21 5.34 3.20
N TYR A 592 31.87 5.69 1.96
CA TYR A 592 31.26 4.78 0.99
C TYR A 592 32.32 3.82 0.43
N LYS A 593 32.25 2.55 0.81
CA LYS A 593 33.22 1.52 0.46
C LYS A 593 32.53 0.26 -0.05
N THR A 594 33.20 -0.45 -0.94
CA THR A 594 32.76 -1.79 -1.33
C THR A 594 32.85 -2.75 -0.14
N ALA A 595 31.89 -3.65 -0.05
CA ALA A 595 31.89 -4.74 0.93
C ALA A 595 31.37 -6.04 0.29
N THR A 596 31.94 -7.16 0.71
CA THR A 596 31.42 -8.49 0.32
C THR A 596 30.31 -8.87 1.29
N GLN A 597 29.18 -9.22 0.71
CA GLN A 597 28.01 -9.73 1.42
C GLN A 597 27.95 -11.24 1.22
N THR A 598 27.69 -11.98 2.29
CA THR A 598 27.63 -13.43 2.28
C THR A 598 26.36 -13.90 2.95
N ILE A 599 25.55 -14.70 2.26
CA ILE A 599 24.33 -15.31 2.76
C ILE A 599 24.59 -16.78 3.04
N TYR A 600 24.12 -17.27 4.16
CA TYR A 600 24.32 -18.65 4.60
C TYR A 600 23.06 -19.48 4.42
N GLY A 601 23.21 -20.74 3.98
CA GLY A 601 22.14 -21.69 3.81
C GLY A 601 22.57 -23.08 4.31
N SER A 602 22.70 -23.22 5.62
CA SER A 602 23.20 -24.43 6.27
C SER A 602 22.31 -24.83 7.43
N ALA A 603 22.47 -26.05 7.94
CA ALA A 603 21.75 -26.50 9.14
C ALA A 603 21.98 -25.60 10.36
N LYS A 604 23.14 -24.92 10.44
CA LYS A 604 23.46 -23.97 11.52
C LYS A 604 22.91 -22.56 11.27
N TYR A 605 22.82 -22.16 10.02
CA TYR A 605 22.42 -20.83 9.58
C TYR A 605 21.43 -20.97 8.41
N PRO A 606 20.19 -21.37 8.71
CA PRO A 606 19.21 -21.76 7.69
C PRO A 606 18.41 -20.55 7.19
N SER A 607 19.00 -19.68 6.36
CA SER A 607 18.26 -18.59 5.77
C SER A 607 17.03 -19.09 5.01
N HIS A 608 15.89 -18.45 5.22
CA HIS A 608 14.63 -18.87 4.60
C HIS A 608 13.64 -17.69 4.53
N LEU A 609 12.61 -17.86 3.70
CA LEU A 609 11.35 -17.15 3.82
C LEU A 609 10.34 -18.04 4.52
N GLU A 610 9.52 -17.46 5.41
CA GLU A 610 8.46 -18.14 6.15
C GLU A 610 7.12 -17.51 5.78
N PHE A 611 6.11 -18.31 5.44
CA PHE A 611 4.78 -17.85 5.03
C PHE A 611 3.74 -18.95 5.24
N SER A 612 2.45 -18.58 5.19
CA SER A 612 1.37 -19.54 5.28
C SER A 612 0.94 -20.06 3.90
N VAL A 613 0.61 -21.35 3.84
CA VAL A 613 0.04 -22.02 2.66
C VAL A 613 -1.27 -22.72 3.05
N PRO A 614 -2.26 -22.86 2.14
CA PRO A 614 -3.48 -23.61 2.40
C PRO A 614 -3.21 -25.07 2.75
N GLU A 615 -4.00 -25.63 3.66
CA GLU A 615 -3.97 -27.08 3.96
C GLU A 615 -4.11 -27.93 2.69
N GLY A 616 -3.27 -28.95 2.54
CA GLY A 616 -3.23 -29.79 1.33
C GLY A 616 -2.43 -29.21 0.16
N GLN A 617 -1.96 -27.95 0.25
CA GLN A 617 -0.91 -27.38 -0.61
C GLN A 617 0.43 -27.36 0.16
N GLY A 618 1.52 -27.09 -0.53
CA GLY A 618 2.86 -27.09 0.04
C GLY A 618 3.69 -28.29 -0.43
N ALA A 619 5.01 -28.22 -0.19
CA ALA A 619 5.97 -29.24 -0.64
C ALA A 619 5.94 -30.53 0.19
N GLY A 620 5.12 -30.56 1.24
CA GLY A 620 5.10 -31.62 2.24
C GLY A 620 3.97 -32.63 2.15
N SER A 621 3.21 -32.73 1.05
CA SER A 621 2.40 -33.94 0.86
C SER A 621 3.37 -35.13 0.64
N ARG A 622 3.90 -35.63 1.75
CA ARG A 622 4.64 -36.88 1.79
C ARG A 622 3.65 -37.98 1.45
N GLU A 623 3.88 -38.71 0.34
CA GLU A 623 3.44 -40.07 0.23
C GLU A 623 4.19 -40.96 1.25
#